data_3897f690f9a50fd96f7407b8fae5fbc5
#
_entry.id   3897f690f9a50fd96f7407b8fae5fbc5
#
_cell.length_a   1.000
_cell.length_b   1.000
_cell.length_c   1.000
_cell.angle_alpha   90.00
_cell.angle_beta   90.00
_cell.angle_gamma   90.00
#
_symmetry.space_group_name_H-M   'P 1'
#
loop_
_entity.id
_entity.type
_entity.pdbx_description
1 polymer ?
#
loop_
_entity_poly.entity_id
_entity_poly.type
_entity_poly.pdbx_seq_one_letter_code
_entity_poly.pdbx_strand_id
1 'polypeptide(L)'
;MRKIGGFIYPWGNGHFTRMMSLDRSIHNHIREELDIHYSSSGEIYQKLLQRFPDKKENMHNILMPTPIDGRKGPSVMLSLFNFLFPVGGKPPLVSLMADYLRSEGRLYDNQKFDLVINDGDVGSNVIAERRNVKSLFITNQFRPRLWASRFFLYPGLAYISKNIAKATKIVVADSPPPYTICEYNLNFPEKLKPKVVYAGHFSNGIINNHSPKSNLEKLVESTDSFGYWMITGSKSTNETTAKTYEKIFLAPEMNTERRIVSHARNEPSIDNVIGRDGKKYSIADALEKNVDWIQIDVGFLSEQEKETVLNLCKYAVINGSHTAMGEILGGKAKPIIGIPIYDEHTNQIRWAQDRRLGILAITVRQAVKAVSEIQRNYNKYQEHLLEFAKNYDRHGVENTVRIISEMLED
;
A
#
# COMPACT_ATOMS: atom_id res chain seq x y z
N MET A 1 22.71 13.47 -20.88
CA MET A 1 21.85 12.42 -20.30
C MET A 1 22.02 12.48 -18.78
N ARG A 2 20.97 12.81 -18.04
CA ARG A 2 21.00 12.87 -16.56
C ARG A 2 20.75 11.49 -15.96
N LYS A 3 21.39 11.21 -14.83
CA LYS A 3 21.27 9.92 -14.14
C LYS A 3 20.41 10.00 -12.90
N ILE A 4 19.39 9.16 -12.82
CA ILE A 4 18.47 9.08 -11.69
C ILE A 4 18.61 7.72 -11.00
N GLY A 5 18.77 7.72 -9.69
CA GLY A 5 18.70 6.50 -8.86
C GLY A 5 17.31 6.34 -8.22
N GLY A 6 16.62 5.24 -8.50
CA GLY A 6 15.38 4.86 -7.85
C GLY A 6 15.61 3.77 -6.79
N PHE A 7 15.44 4.08 -5.51
CA PHE A 7 15.67 3.15 -4.40
C PHE A 7 14.35 2.70 -3.81
N ILE A 8 14.04 1.42 -3.95
CA ILE A 8 12.73 0.84 -3.62
C ILE A 8 12.87 -0.09 -2.42
N TYR A 9 12.20 0.24 -1.32
CA TYR A 9 12.19 -0.60 -0.14
C TYR A 9 11.54 -1.96 -0.43
N PRO A 10 12.22 -3.10 -0.14
CA PRO A 10 11.79 -4.41 -0.61
C PRO A 10 10.71 -5.07 0.25
N TRP A 11 9.95 -4.30 1.01
CA TRP A 11 8.95 -4.83 1.93
C TRP A 11 7.52 -4.41 1.53
N GLY A 12 6.78 -5.37 0.98
CA GLY A 12 5.44 -5.14 0.41
C GLY A 12 5.49 -4.59 -1.03
N ASN A 13 4.36 -4.70 -1.73
CA ASN A 13 4.27 -4.30 -3.14
C ASN A 13 4.00 -2.80 -3.33
N GLY A 14 3.59 -2.07 -2.28
CA GLY A 14 3.18 -0.67 -2.39
C GLY A 14 4.29 0.25 -2.89
N HIS A 15 5.52 0.06 -2.40
CA HIS A 15 6.70 0.83 -2.84
C HIS A 15 7.01 0.58 -4.33
N PHE A 16 6.99 -0.67 -4.75
CA PHE A 16 7.20 -1.04 -6.15
C PHE A 16 6.14 -0.43 -7.06
N THR A 17 4.86 -0.57 -6.71
CA THR A 17 3.75 -0.04 -7.52
C THR A 17 3.84 1.47 -7.66
N ARG A 18 4.12 2.21 -6.57
CA ARG A 18 4.30 3.67 -6.63
C ARG A 18 5.47 4.07 -7.54
N MET A 19 6.62 3.42 -7.35
CA MET A 19 7.81 3.72 -8.17
C MET A 19 7.57 3.41 -9.65
N MET A 20 6.87 2.33 -10.00
CA MET A 20 6.56 1.98 -11.39
C MET A 20 5.53 2.93 -12.02
N SER A 21 4.59 3.45 -11.23
CA SER A 21 3.66 4.50 -11.70
C SER A 21 4.40 5.79 -11.97
N LEU A 22 5.37 6.12 -11.11
CA LEU A 22 6.23 7.30 -11.28
C LEU A 22 7.14 7.17 -12.50
N ASP A 23 7.80 6.02 -12.69
CA ASP A 23 8.64 5.72 -13.85
C ASP A 23 7.90 5.96 -15.16
N ARG A 24 6.70 5.38 -15.29
CA ARG A 24 5.86 5.58 -16.48
C ARG A 24 5.56 7.05 -16.73
N SER A 25 5.24 7.79 -15.67
CA SER A 25 4.90 9.21 -15.78
C SER A 25 6.11 10.08 -16.08
N ILE A 26 7.28 9.77 -15.52
CA ILE A 26 8.55 10.44 -15.83
C ILE A 26 8.84 10.36 -17.34
N HIS A 27 8.79 9.16 -17.93
CA HIS A 27 9.03 8.95 -19.35
C HIS A 27 8.01 9.67 -20.26
N ASN A 28 6.79 9.89 -19.78
CA ASN A 28 5.75 10.59 -20.55
C ASN A 28 5.86 12.11 -20.50
N HIS A 29 6.40 12.68 -19.42
CA HIS A 29 6.36 14.13 -19.18
C HIS A 29 7.72 14.82 -19.26
N ILE A 30 8.81 14.12 -18.94
CA ILE A 30 10.16 14.69 -19.00
C ILE A 30 10.75 14.35 -20.38
N ARG A 31 10.99 15.39 -21.20
CA ARG A 31 11.49 15.24 -22.57
C ARG A 31 13.00 14.96 -22.66
N GLU A 32 13.73 15.21 -21.59
CA GLU A 32 15.16 14.89 -21.53
C GLU A 32 15.38 13.38 -21.53
N GLU A 33 16.45 12.94 -22.19
CA GLU A 33 16.89 11.55 -22.08
C GLU A 33 17.45 11.29 -20.68
N LEU A 34 16.81 10.36 -19.95
CA LEU A 34 17.16 9.99 -18.59
C LEU A 34 17.71 8.58 -18.53
N ASP A 35 18.81 8.41 -17.81
CA ASP A 35 19.37 7.11 -17.45
C ASP A 35 18.92 6.76 -16.03
N ILE A 36 17.91 5.88 -15.92
CA ILE A 36 17.30 5.53 -14.64
C ILE A 36 17.80 4.17 -14.18
N HIS A 37 18.38 4.15 -12.98
CA HIS A 37 18.85 2.95 -12.31
C HIS A 37 17.95 2.63 -11.13
N TYR A 38 17.59 1.35 -10.93
CA TYR A 38 16.77 0.92 -9.79
C TYR A 38 17.55 0.02 -8.86
N SER A 39 17.36 0.22 -7.55
CA SER A 39 17.94 -0.61 -6.49
C SER A 39 16.85 -1.17 -5.58
N SER A 40 16.90 -2.47 -5.33
CA SER A 40 16.05 -3.17 -4.37
C SER A 40 16.66 -4.54 -4.06
N SER A 41 15.93 -5.40 -3.35
CA SER A 41 16.32 -6.79 -3.09
C SER A 41 15.14 -7.76 -3.12
N GLY A 42 15.44 -9.05 -3.08
CA GLY A 42 14.45 -10.12 -2.98
C GLY A 42 13.42 -10.11 -4.13
N GLU A 43 12.16 -10.27 -3.78
CA GLU A 43 11.06 -10.35 -4.75
C GLU A 43 10.92 -9.08 -5.60
N ILE A 44 11.14 -7.91 -5.00
CA ILE A 44 11.03 -6.63 -5.73
C ILE A 44 12.12 -6.51 -6.79
N TYR A 45 13.35 -6.94 -6.48
CA TYR A 45 14.42 -7.00 -7.47
C TYR A 45 14.08 -7.93 -8.64
N GLN A 46 13.48 -9.11 -8.38
CA GLN A 46 13.02 -10.00 -9.46
C GLN A 46 11.94 -9.36 -10.33
N LYS A 47 11.00 -8.64 -9.73
CA LYS A 47 9.98 -7.88 -10.46
C LYS A 47 10.58 -6.77 -11.34
N LEU A 48 11.64 -6.11 -10.87
CA LEU A 48 12.38 -5.12 -11.67
C LEU A 48 13.00 -5.77 -12.91
N LEU A 49 13.69 -6.91 -12.75
CA LEU A 49 14.29 -7.65 -13.87
C LEU A 49 13.24 -8.12 -14.90
N GLN A 50 12.07 -8.54 -14.44
CA GLN A 50 10.95 -8.92 -15.32
C GLN A 50 10.34 -7.72 -16.05
N ARG A 51 10.29 -6.58 -15.39
CA ARG A 51 9.72 -5.34 -15.94
C ARG A 51 10.63 -4.69 -16.98
N PHE A 52 11.94 -4.76 -16.78
CA PHE A 52 12.97 -4.12 -17.60
C PHE A 52 13.99 -5.15 -18.14
N PRO A 53 13.55 -6.11 -18.97
CA PRO A 53 14.42 -7.20 -19.45
C PRO A 53 15.62 -6.70 -20.26
N ASP A 54 15.46 -5.56 -20.94
CA ASP A 54 16.47 -4.95 -21.83
C ASP A 54 17.41 -3.95 -21.13
N LYS A 55 17.19 -3.68 -19.81
CA LYS A 55 17.97 -2.74 -18.99
C LYS A 55 18.46 -3.38 -17.71
N LYS A 56 18.90 -4.65 -17.77
CA LYS A 56 19.30 -5.39 -16.56
C LYS A 56 20.52 -4.78 -15.85
N GLU A 57 21.40 -4.12 -16.58
CA GLU A 57 22.56 -3.40 -16.05
C GLU A 57 22.19 -2.22 -15.16
N ASN A 58 20.98 -1.67 -15.36
CA ASN A 58 20.45 -0.59 -14.53
C ASN A 58 19.71 -1.10 -13.29
N MET A 59 19.58 -2.44 -13.12
CA MET A 59 18.90 -3.06 -11.97
C MET A 59 19.93 -3.56 -10.96
N HIS A 60 19.89 -3.04 -9.73
CA HIS A 60 20.88 -3.33 -8.70
C HIS A 60 20.28 -4.11 -7.54
N ASN A 61 20.85 -5.29 -7.27
CA ASN A 61 20.46 -6.11 -6.12
C ASN A 61 21.25 -5.68 -4.88
N ILE A 62 20.64 -4.87 -4.03
CA ILE A 62 21.25 -4.44 -2.76
C ILE A 62 20.36 -4.92 -1.60
N LEU A 63 20.90 -5.76 -0.75
CA LEU A 63 20.18 -6.34 0.37
C LEU A 63 19.89 -5.27 1.44
N MET A 64 18.67 -4.75 1.44
CA MET A 64 18.21 -3.74 2.39
C MET A 64 17.71 -4.37 3.69
N PRO A 65 17.93 -3.73 4.85
CA PRO A 65 17.37 -4.18 6.12
C PRO A 65 15.84 -4.15 6.11
N THR A 66 15.20 -5.27 6.45
CA THR A 66 13.74 -5.39 6.55
C THR A 66 13.32 -5.94 7.91
N PRO A 67 12.11 -5.64 8.40
CA PRO A 67 11.58 -6.26 9.61
C PRO A 67 11.59 -7.79 9.52
N ILE A 68 11.61 -8.44 10.67
CA ILE A 68 11.43 -9.89 10.77
C ILE A 68 9.95 -10.20 10.90
N ASP A 69 9.43 -11.05 10.02
CA ASP A 69 8.07 -11.52 10.10
C ASP A 69 7.89 -12.54 11.23
N GLY A 70 6.87 -12.34 12.04
CA GLY A 70 6.36 -13.29 13.01
C GLY A 70 5.13 -14.02 12.46
N ARG A 71 4.40 -14.71 13.34
CA ARG A 71 3.19 -15.46 12.95
C ARG A 71 2.04 -14.58 12.42
N LYS A 72 1.99 -13.29 12.78
CA LYS A 72 0.89 -12.36 12.47
C LYS A 72 1.34 -11.16 11.61
N GLY A 73 2.48 -11.23 10.97
CA GLY A 73 3.11 -10.11 10.27
C GLY A 73 4.38 -9.63 10.98
N PRO A 74 4.88 -8.42 10.73
CA PRO A 74 6.14 -7.93 11.30
C PRO A 74 6.16 -8.02 12.82
N SER A 75 7.20 -8.64 13.36
CA SER A 75 7.40 -8.80 14.79
C SER A 75 8.46 -7.83 15.30
N VAL A 76 8.03 -6.89 16.12
CA VAL A 76 8.94 -5.93 16.76
C VAL A 76 9.98 -6.62 17.62
N MET A 77 9.56 -7.62 18.42
CA MET A 77 10.47 -8.34 19.31
C MET A 77 11.53 -9.12 18.53
N LEU A 78 11.14 -9.84 17.47
CA LEU A 78 12.09 -10.55 16.62
C LEU A 78 13.02 -9.58 15.88
N SER A 79 12.51 -8.44 15.41
CA SER A 79 13.32 -7.41 14.75
C SER A 79 14.30 -6.76 15.70
N LEU A 80 13.93 -6.50 16.95
CA LEU A 80 14.84 -6.01 17.98
C LEU A 80 15.91 -7.05 18.33
N PHE A 81 15.53 -8.32 18.48
CA PHE A 81 16.47 -9.39 18.74
C PHE A 81 17.44 -9.58 17.55
N ASN A 82 16.96 -9.45 16.31
CA ASN A 82 17.77 -9.48 15.11
C ASN A 82 18.78 -8.33 15.02
N PHE A 83 18.64 -7.30 15.83
CA PHE A 83 19.61 -6.20 15.83
C PHE A 83 21.05 -6.71 16.07
N LEU A 84 21.24 -7.62 17.02
CA LEU A 84 22.54 -8.19 17.38
C LEU A 84 22.71 -9.67 17.04
N PHE A 85 21.61 -10.42 16.86
CA PHE A 85 21.62 -11.87 16.68
C PHE A 85 20.95 -12.29 15.38
N PRO A 86 21.40 -13.37 14.71
CA PRO A 86 20.72 -13.89 13.53
C PRO A 86 19.34 -14.45 13.91
N VAL A 87 18.32 -14.18 13.09
CA VAL A 87 16.94 -14.63 13.29
C VAL A 87 16.33 -15.11 11.97
N GLY A 88 15.78 -16.31 11.95
CA GLY A 88 15.08 -16.85 10.78
C GLY A 88 15.93 -16.90 9.51
N GLY A 89 17.21 -17.19 9.64
CA GLY A 89 18.16 -17.23 8.53
C GLY A 89 18.68 -15.86 8.07
N LYS A 90 18.19 -14.76 8.65
CA LYS A 90 18.70 -13.41 8.38
C LYS A 90 19.90 -13.09 9.28
N PRO A 91 20.95 -12.45 8.74
CA PRO A 91 22.10 -12.02 9.54
C PRO A 91 21.70 -10.93 10.54
N PRO A 92 22.53 -10.62 11.54
CA PRO A 92 22.30 -9.51 12.45
C PRO A 92 22.14 -8.19 11.69
N LEU A 93 21.18 -7.38 12.11
CA LEU A 93 20.85 -6.13 11.45
C LEU A 93 22.05 -5.16 11.39
N VAL A 94 22.90 -5.17 12.41
CA VAL A 94 24.11 -4.30 12.46
C VAL A 94 25.08 -4.64 11.33
N SER A 95 25.36 -5.94 11.07
CA SER A 95 26.25 -6.35 9.97
C SER A 95 25.59 -6.07 8.61
N LEU A 96 24.31 -6.40 8.48
CA LEU A 96 23.55 -6.13 7.27
C LEU A 96 23.50 -4.64 6.94
N MET A 97 23.33 -3.77 7.94
CA MET A 97 23.32 -2.32 7.76
C MET A 97 24.66 -1.78 7.22
N ALA A 98 25.77 -2.31 7.72
CA ALA A 98 27.10 -1.92 7.25
C ALA A 98 27.33 -2.29 5.78
N ASP A 99 26.97 -3.53 5.40
CA ASP A 99 27.11 -4.03 4.03
C ASP A 99 26.15 -3.31 3.07
N TYR A 100 24.93 -3.06 3.50
CA TYR A 100 23.94 -2.29 2.77
C TYR A 100 24.45 -0.87 2.45
N LEU A 101 24.86 -0.09 3.46
CA LEU A 101 25.34 1.28 3.26
C LEU A 101 26.62 1.33 2.42
N ARG A 102 27.51 0.31 2.53
CA ARG A 102 28.69 0.18 1.69
C ARG A 102 28.33 -0.10 0.24
N SER A 103 27.40 -1.02 0.00
CA SER A 103 26.96 -1.39 -1.35
C SER A 103 26.25 -0.23 -2.06
N GLU A 104 25.36 0.46 -1.38
CA GLU A 104 24.75 1.68 -1.92
C GLU A 104 25.78 2.78 -2.16
N GLY A 105 26.69 3.02 -1.21
CA GLY A 105 27.76 4.01 -1.39
C GLY A 105 28.59 3.76 -2.64
N ARG A 106 28.95 2.49 -2.93
CA ARG A 106 29.63 2.09 -4.18
C ARG A 106 28.76 2.38 -5.42
N LEU A 107 27.47 2.12 -5.34
CA LEU A 107 26.56 2.39 -6.45
C LEU A 107 26.54 3.91 -6.76
N TYR A 108 26.42 4.77 -5.74
CA TYR A 108 26.50 6.22 -5.92
C TYR A 108 27.84 6.66 -6.52
N ASP A 109 28.95 6.12 -6.04
CA ASP A 109 30.29 6.48 -6.52
C ASP A 109 30.50 6.06 -7.99
N ASN A 110 29.93 4.92 -8.40
CA ASN A 110 30.05 4.38 -9.76
C ASN A 110 29.12 5.10 -10.74
N GLN A 111 27.86 5.37 -10.35
CA GLN A 111 26.85 5.93 -11.26
C GLN A 111 26.86 7.45 -11.29
N LYS A 112 27.25 8.11 -10.19
CA LYS A 112 27.28 9.59 -10.06
C LYS A 112 25.90 10.19 -10.38
N PHE A 113 24.89 9.81 -9.61
CA PHE A 113 23.51 10.27 -9.77
C PHE A 113 23.38 11.79 -9.65
N ASP A 114 22.60 12.40 -10.54
CA ASP A 114 22.17 13.81 -10.46
C ASP A 114 21.05 13.99 -9.43
N LEU A 115 20.16 12.99 -9.37
CA LEU A 115 19.01 12.94 -8.44
C LEU A 115 18.77 11.51 -7.98
N VAL A 116 18.33 11.36 -6.74
CA VAL A 116 17.83 10.07 -6.24
C VAL A 116 16.40 10.17 -5.73
N ILE A 117 15.61 9.15 -6.01
CA ILE A 117 14.22 9.00 -5.60
C ILE A 117 14.15 7.78 -4.69
N ASN A 118 13.84 8.01 -3.41
CA ASN A 118 13.81 6.98 -2.39
C ASN A 118 12.36 6.69 -1.99
N ASP A 119 11.84 5.50 -2.25
CA ASP A 119 10.55 5.09 -1.74
C ASP A 119 10.73 4.09 -0.58
N GLY A 120 10.70 4.63 0.64
CA GLY A 120 10.88 3.87 1.88
C GLY A 120 12.33 3.56 2.26
N ASP A 121 13.30 3.74 1.37
CA ASP A 121 14.71 3.52 1.65
C ASP A 121 15.34 4.72 2.38
N VAL A 122 15.56 4.55 3.67
CA VAL A 122 16.10 5.60 4.55
C VAL A 122 17.62 5.72 4.45
N GLY A 123 18.32 4.65 4.15
CA GLY A 123 19.80 4.66 4.09
C GLY A 123 20.32 5.43 2.90
N SER A 124 19.62 5.35 1.77
CA SER A 124 19.95 6.12 0.57
C SER A 124 19.96 7.64 0.84
N ASN A 125 19.06 8.17 1.70
CA ASN A 125 19.10 9.58 2.09
C ASN A 125 20.39 9.96 2.84
N VAL A 126 20.93 9.03 3.65
CA VAL A 126 22.19 9.25 4.37
C VAL A 126 23.37 9.36 3.40
N ILE A 127 23.35 8.52 2.37
CA ILE A 127 24.42 8.52 1.35
C ILE A 127 24.29 9.74 0.45
N ALA A 128 23.09 10.08 0.00
CA ALA A 128 22.81 11.25 -0.79
C ALA A 128 23.31 12.54 -0.12
N GLU A 129 22.98 12.72 1.18
CA GLU A 129 23.49 13.85 1.97
C GLU A 129 25.03 13.90 1.99
N ARG A 130 25.68 12.75 2.23
CA ARG A 130 27.16 12.66 2.30
C ARG A 130 27.86 12.90 0.95
N ARG A 131 27.19 12.58 -0.17
CA ARG A 131 27.71 12.80 -1.54
C ARG A 131 27.23 14.09 -2.16
N ASN A 132 26.46 14.88 -1.42
CA ASN A 132 25.84 16.11 -1.92
C ASN A 132 24.99 15.89 -3.17
N VAL A 133 24.27 14.74 -3.23
CA VAL A 133 23.33 14.41 -4.28
C VAL A 133 21.92 14.84 -3.83
N LYS A 134 21.16 15.50 -4.72
CA LYS A 134 19.76 15.85 -4.43
C LYS A 134 18.95 14.57 -4.22
N SER A 135 18.08 14.57 -3.22
CA SER A 135 17.25 13.41 -2.89
C SER A 135 15.80 13.77 -2.63
N LEU A 136 14.91 13.00 -3.20
CA LEU A 136 13.48 13.05 -2.97
C LEU A 136 13.07 11.78 -2.22
N PHE A 137 12.46 11.92 -1.05
CA PHE A 137 11.99 10.80 -0.24
C PHE A 137 10.46 10.71 -0.26
N ILE A 138 9.92 9.62 -0.80
CA ILE A 138 8.48 9.36 -0.86
C ILE A 138 8.06 8.59 0.39
N THR A 139 7.03 9.05 1.07
CA THR A 139 6.56 8.40 2.30
C THR A 139 5.07 8.65 2.57
N ASN A 140 4.49 7.76 3.36
CA ASN A 140 3.20 7.91 4.05
C ASN A 140 3.38 7.79 5.58
N GLN A 141 4.65 7.75 6.04
CA GLN A 141 4.99 7.59 7.44
C GLN A 141 6.27 8.35 7.78
N PHE A 142 6.24 9.11 8.89
CA PHE A 142 7.42 9.79 9.43
C PHE A 142 7.60 9.52 10.92
N ARG A 143 6.63 9.91 11.75
CA ARG A 143 6.56 9.61 13.19
C ARG A 143 5.15 9.18 13.56
N PRO A 144 4.82 7.88 13.42
CA PRO A 144 3.50 7.39 13.75
C PRO A 144 3.18 7.61 15.22
N ARG A 145 1.91 7.86 15.52
CA ARG A 145 1.41 7.85 16.90
C ARG A 145 1.61 6.46 17.48
N LEU A 146 2.28 6.38 18.61
CA LEU A 146 2.48 5.14 19.33
C LEU A 146 1.45 5.01 20.46
N TRP A 147 0.94 3.81 20.63
CA TRP A 147 0.18 3.43 21.81
C TRP A 147 1.12 3.38 23.03
N ALA A 148 0.58 3.59 24.23
CA ALA A 148 1.36 3.58 25.47
C ALA A 148 2.23 2.32 25.63
N SER A 149 1.74 1.16 25.18
CA SER A 149 2.47 -0.12 25.20
C SER A 149 3.64 -0.19 24.21
N ARG A 150 3.82 0.78 23.33
CA ARG A 150 4.83 0.81 22.27
C ARG A 150 5.91 1.90 22.45
N PHE A 151 5.95 2.56 23.58
CA PHE A 151 6.93 3.64 23.86
C PHE A 151 8.39 3.24 23.65
N PHE A 152 8.73 1.97 23.87
CA PHE A 152 10.08 1.45 23.65
C PHE A 152 10.55 1.51 22.18
N LEU A 153 9.64 1.71 21.21
CA LEU A 153 9.96 1.91 19.80
C LEU A 153 10.44 3.34 19.47
N TYR A 154 10.18 4.29 20.36
CA TYR A 154 10.46 5.70 20.11
C TYR A 154 11.90 6.01 19.68
N PRO A 155 12.97 5.43 20.31
CA PRO A 155 14.34 5.66 19.87
C PRO A 155 14.60 5.24 18.42
N GLY A 156 14.08 4.08 18.02
CA GLY A 156 14.20 3.58 16.63
C GLY A 156 13.47 4.49 15.64
N LEU A 157 12.25 4.90 15.96
CA LEU A 157 11.49 5.85 15.12
C LEU A 157 12.16 7.22 15.05
N ALA A 158 12.76 7.71 16.13
CA ALA A 158 13.52 8.94 16.15
C ALA A 158 14.75 8.86 15.23
N TYR A 159 15.46 7.71 15.25
CA TYR A 159 16.58 7.45 14.36
C TYR A 159 16.16 7.45 12.88
N ILE A 160 15.10 6.70 12.55
CA ILE A 160 14.55 6.64 11.19
C ILE A 160 14.13 8.03 10.72
N SER A 161 13.33 8.75 11.51
CA SER A 161 12.84 10.07 11.14
C SER A 161 13.97 11.12 10.99
N LYS A 162 15.07 10.99 11.78
CA LYS A 162 16.26 11.82 11.61
C LYS A 162 16.91 11.60 10.25
N ASN A 163 16.94 10.36 9.76
CA ASN A 163 17.54 10.03 8.47
C ASN A 163 16.60 10.36 7.29
N ILE A 164 15.29 10.26 7.45
CA ILE A 164 14.32 10.78 6.47
C ILE A 164 14.50 12.31 6.30
N ALA A 165 14.71 13.03 7.41
CA ALA A 165 14.91 14.49 7.41
C ALA A 165 16.15 14.96 6.63
N LYS A 166 17.07 14.06 6.26
CA LYS A 166 18.24 14.36 5.42
C LYS A 166 17.88 14.56 3.95
N ALA A 167 16.75 14.02 3.49
CA ALA A 167 16.32 14.24 2.13
C ALA A 167 16.22 15.73 1.78
N THR A 168 16.48 16.07 0.53
CA THR A 168 16.33 17.44 0.01
C THR A 168 14.86 17.84 0.00
N LYS A 169 13.98 16.95 -0.48
CA LYS A 169 12.53 17.08 -0.45
C LYS A 169 11.90 15.79 0.14
N ILE A 170 10.81 15.95 0.87
CA ILE A 170 10.02 14.84 1.42
C ILE A 170 8.64 14.95 0.78
N VAL A 171 8.29 13.95 -0.04
CA VAL A 171 6.99 13.86 -0.70
C VAL A 171 6.08 12.96 0.11
N VAL A 172 5.00 13.50 0.63
CA VAL A 172 3.92 12.72 1.21
C VAL A 172 3.02 12.25 0.08
N ALA A 173 2.94 10.91 -0.08
CA ALA A 173 2.12 10.26 -1.11
C ALA A 173 0.63 10.25 -0.69
N ASP A 174 0.10 11.40 -0.33
CA ASP A 174 -1.26 11.59 0.17
C ASP A 174 -1.73 13.03 -0.09
N SER A 175 -3.03 13.24 0.00
CA SER A 175 -3.66 14.55 -0.10
C SER A 175 -3.20 15.49 1.02
N PRO A 176 -3.16 16.81 0.81
CA PRO A 176 -2.84 17.74 1.89
C PRO A 176 -3.91 17.76 2.99
N PRO A 177 -3.56 18.20 4.21
CA PRO A 177 -4.56 18.38 5.28
C PRO A 177 -5.72 19.32 4.85
N PRO A 178 -6.95 19.06 5.27
CA PRO A 178 -7.37 18.06 6.26
C PRO A 178 -7.68 16.66 5.69
N TYR A 179 -7.41 16.42 4.41
CA TYR A 179 -7.77 15.19 3.70
C TYR A 179 -6.63 14.15 3.68
N THR A 180 -5.66 14.25 4.56
CA THR A 180 -4.49 13.37 4.65
C THR A 180 -4.83 12.09 5.42
N ILE A 181 -5.00 10.96 4.74
CA ILE A 181 -5.32 9.65 5.36
C ILE A 181 -4.22 9.22 6.35
N CYS A 182 -2.96 9.42 6.00
CA CYS A 182 -1.84 9.04 6.85
C CYS A 182 -1.44 10.10 7.90
N GLU A 183 -2.27 11.11 8.18
CA GLU A 183 -1.98 12.22 9.10
C GLU A 183 -1.42 11.75 10.45
N TYR A 184 -2.02 10.70 11.05
CA TYR A 184 -1.60 10.18 12.35
C TYR A 184 -0.25 9.44 12.31
N ASN A 185 0.30 9.21 11.13
CA ASN A 185 1.61 8.59 10.93
C ASN A 185 2.70 9.62 10.59
N LEU A 186 2.39 10.88 10.37
CA LEU A 186 3.34 11.88 9.87
C LEU A 186 4.05 12.66 10.99
N ASN A 187 3.36 13.45 11.76
CA ASN A 187 3.88 14.26 12.88
C ASN A 187 5.24 14.96 12.57
N PHE A 188 5.29 15.75 11.49
CA PHE A 188 6.49 16.48 11.11
C PHE A 188 6.79 17.62 12.08
N PRO A 189 8.05 17.77 12.55
CA PRO A 189 8.48 18.98 13.28
C PRO A 189 8.39 20.22 12.39
N GLU A 190 8.12 21.38 12.98
CA GLU A 190 8.00 22.67 12.25
C GLU A 190 9.18 22.93 11.31
N LYS A 191 10.40 22.68 11.77
CA LYS A 191 11.63 22.89 10.98
C LYS A 191 11.74 22.07 9.70
N LEU A 192 10.94 20.99 9.55
CA LEU A 192 10.93 20.17 8.34
C LEU A 192 9.84 20.57 7.36
N LYS A 193 8.81 21.29 7.79
CA LYS A 193 7.70 21.69 6.93
C LYS A 193 8.11 22.31 5.59
N PRO A 194 9.17 23.15 5.50
CA PRO A 194 9.63 23.70 4.23
C PRO A 194 10.13 22.65 3.22
N LYS A 195 10.53 21.47 3.70
CA LYS A 195 10.97 20.34 2.85
C LYS A 195 9.83 19.39 2.49
N VAL A 196 8.67 19.48 3.13
CA VAL A 196 7.56 18.55 2.99
C VAL A 196 6.58 19.06 1.95
N VAL A 197 6.25 18.22 0.98
CA VAL A 197 5.26 18.49 -0.04
C VAL A 197 4.24 17.35 -0.04
N TYR A 198 2.96 17.69 0.06
CA TYR A 198 1.88 16.74 -0.13
C TYR A 198 1.57 16.66 -1.63
N ALA A 199 1.90 15.54 -2.25
CA ALA A 199 1.76 15.41 -3.69
C ALA A 199 0.36 14.96 -4.13
N GLY A 200 -0.44 14.43 -3.23
CA GLY A 200 -1.67 13.70 -3.55
C GLY A 200 -1.44 12.19 -3.54
N HIS A 201 -2.54 11.46 -3.66
CA HIS A 201 -2.50 10.00 -3.70
C HIS A 201 -1.94 9.50 -5.03
N PHE A 202 -1.07 8.49 -4.97
CA PHE A 202 -0.53 7.82 -6.16
C PHE A 202 -1.56 6.81 -6.68
N SER A 203 -2.53 7.29 -7.43
CA SER A 203 -3.49 6.43 -8.11
C SER A 203 -2.89 5.86 -9.40
N ASN A 204 -3.20 4.62 -9.71
CA ASN A 204 -3.04 4.11 -11.06
C ASN A 204 -4.06 4.86 -11.92
N GLY A 205 -3.63 5.67 -12.89
CA GLY A 205 -4.51 6.54 -13.69
C GLY A 205 -5.77 5.84 -14.20
N ILE A 206 -6.69 6.59 -14.77
CA ILE A 206 -7.95 6.05 -15.33
C ILE A 206 -7.58 5.02 -16.40
N ILE A 207 -7.92 3.77 -16.15
CA ILE A 207 -7.73 2.71 -17.14
C ILE A 207 -8.89 2.79 -18.13
N ASN A 208 -8.62 3.39 -19.28
CA ASN A 208 -9.55 3.35 -20.42
C ASN A 208 -9.48 1.97 -21.10
N ASN A 209 -9.88 0.93 -20.41
CA ASN A 209 -9.96 -0.40 -20.99
C ASN A 209 -11.38 -0.64 -21.52
N HIS A 210 -11.53 -0.61 -22.82
CA HIS A 210 -12.73 -1.09 -23.53
C HIS A 210 -12.70 -2.61 -23.77
N SER A 211 -12.14 -3.36 -22.82
CA SER A 211 -12.15 -4.83 -22.90
C SER A 211 -13.56 -5.36 -22.63
N PRO A 212 -13.99 -6.45 -23.27
CA PRO A 212 -15.26 -7.08 -22.95
C PRO A 212 -15.35 -7.44 -21.45
N LYS A 213 -16.53 -7.25 -20.86
CA LYS A 213 -16.77 -7.58 -19.46
C LYS A 213 -16.51 -9.07 -19.18
N SER A 214 -15.77 -9.35 -18.12
CA SER A 214 -15.55 -10.71 -17.63
C SER A 214 -16.84 -11.34 -17.09
N ASN A 215 -16.83 -12.65 -16.90
CA ASN A 215 -17.97 -13.35 -16.27
C ASN A 215 -18.20 -12.88 -14.83
N LEU A 216 -17.12 -12.52 -14.11
CA LEU A 216 -17.23 -11.95 -12.77
C LEU A 216 -17.96 -10.61 -12.78
N GLU A 217 -17.59 -9.71 -13.69
CA GLU A 217 -18.23 -8.39 -13.80
C GLU A 217 -19.73 -8.53 -14.08
N LYS A 218 -20.11 -9.40 -15.03
CA LYS A 218 -21.51 -9.68 -15.35
C LYS A 218 -22.29 -10.24 -14.15
N LEU A 219 -21.67 -11.17 -13.40
CA LEU A 219 -22.28 -11.78 -12.21
C LEU A 219 -22.50 -10.75 -11.10
N VAL A 220 -21.54 -9.86 -10.91
CA VAL A 220 -21.59 -8.84 -9.86
C VAL A 220 -22.58 -7.72 -10.20
N GLU A 221 -22.69 -7.32 -11.46
CA GLU A 221 -23.64 -6.30 -11.94
C GLU A 221 -25.10 -6.71 -11.77
N SER A 222 -25.38 -8.00 -11.74
CA SER A 222 -26.75 -8.52 -11.48
C SER A 222 -27.14 -8.51 -9.99
N THR A 223 -26.28 -7.96 -9.11
CA THR A 223 -26.44 -8.09 -7.65
C THR A 223 -26.67 -6.75 -6.98
N ASP A 224 -27.69 -6.65 -6.13
CA ASP A 224 -28.11 -5.38 -5.49
C ASP A 224 -27.16 -4.83 -4.44
N SER A 225 -26.49 -5.71 -3.66
CA SER A 225 -25.63 -5.30 -2.55
C SER A 225 -24.68 -6.39 -2.10
N PHE A 226 -23.41 -6.02 -1.87
CA PHE A 226 -22.39 -6.90 -1.30
C PHE A 226 -21.26 -6.08 -0.63
N GLY A 227 -20.50 -6.75 0.24
CA GLY A 227 -19.25 -6.22 0.80
C GLY A 227 -18.04 -6.72 0.02
N TYR A 228 -17.03 -5.86 -0.17
CA TYR A 228 -15.75 -6.26 -0.77
C TYR A 228 -14.68 -6.45 0.32
N TRP A 229 -14.12 -7.66 0.43
CA TRP A 229 -13.18 -8.07 1.47
C TRP A 229 -11.80 -8.28 0.85
N MET A 230 -10.87 -7.36 1.16
CA MET A 230 -9.53 -7.37 0.57
C MET A 230 -8.52 -8.00 1.52
N ILE A 231 -7.79 -8.99 1.02
CA ILE A 231 -6.59 -9.51 1.69
C ILE A 231 -5.39 -8.87 0.99
N THR A 232 -4.59 -8.10 1.73
CA THR A 232 -3.42 -7.38 1.19
C THR A 232 -2.25 -7.42 2.16
N GLY A 233 -1.02 -7.36 1.64
CA GLY A 233 0.20 -7.31 2.44
C GLY A 233 1.20 -8.43 2.12
N SER A 234 2.08 -8.74 3.08
CA SER A 234 3.01 -9.87 2.98
C SER A 234 2.29 -11.21 3.13
N LYS A 235 2.95 -12.31 2.80
CA LYS A 235 2.38 -13.66 2.93
C LYS A 235 1.84 -13.94 4.33
N SER A 236 2.61 -13.63 5.38
CA SER A 236 2.19 -13.84 6.79
C SER A 236 1.00 -12.96 7.18
N THR A 237 0.94 -11.74 6.66
CA THR A 237 -0.19 -10.82 6.83
C THR A 237 -1.44 -11.36 6.16
N ASN A 238 -1.32 -11.86 4.93
CA ASN A 238 -2.43 -12.42 4.15
C ASN A 238 -3.04 -13.63 4.84
N GLU A 239 -2.22 -14.56 5.34
CA GLU A 239 -2.69 -15.74 6.08
C GLU A 239 -3.43 -15.35 7.37
N THR A 240 -2.94 -14.35 8.09
CA THR A 240 -3.60 -13.85 9.32
C THR A 240 -4.93 -13.19 9.01
N THR A 241 -4.99 -12.38 7.94
CA THR A 241 -6.22 -11.71 7.50
C THR A 241 -7.25 -12.73 7.04
N ALA A 242 -6.86 -13.72 6.22
CA ALA A 242 -7.75 -14.78 5.75
C ALA A 242 -8.40 -15.54 6.92
N LYS A 243 -7.59 -16.01 7.89
CA LYS A 243 -8.09 -16.68 9.10
C LYS A 243 -9.02 -15.80 9.94
N THR A 244 -8.81 -14.50 9.93
CA THR A 244 -9.68 -13.56 10.65
C THR A 244 -11.02 -13.42 9.93
N TYR A 245 -11.00 -13.31 8.60
CA TYR A 245 -12.21 -13.23 7.78
C TYR A 245 -13.04 -14.52 7.89
N GLU A 246 -12.42 -15.70 7.80
CA GLU A 246 -13.10 -16.99 8.02
C GLU A 246 -13.87 -17.01 9.35
N LYS A 247 -13.24 -16.55 10.45
CA LYS A 247 -13.91 -16.48 11.76
C LYS A 247 -15.08 -15.49 11.76
N ILE A 248 -14.99 -14.38 11.03
CA ILE A 248 -16.09 -13.42 10.91
C ILE A 248 -17.24 -14.03 10.14
N PHE A 249 -16.96 -14.74 9.04
CA PHE A 249 -17.97 -15.36 8.18
C PHE A 249 -18.76 -16.49 8.86
N LEU A 250 -18.20 -17.08 9.94
CA LEU A 250 -18.91 -18.07 10.76
C LEU A 250 -19.96 -17.44 11.70
N ALA A 251 -20.02 -16.11 11.82
CA ALA A 251 -21.01 -15.45 12.66
C ALA A 251 -22.41 -15.56 11.99
N PRO A 252 -23.47 -15.87 12.75
CA PRO A 252 -24.83 -16.03 12.19
C PRO A 252 -25.32 -14.81 11.40
N GLU A 253 -24.95 -13.61 11.83
CA GLU A 253 -25.31 -12.35 11.18
C GLU A 253 -24.72 -12.23 9.77
N MET A 254 -23.65 -12.98 9.47
CA MET A 254 -22.97 -12.99 8.18
C MET A 254 -23.56 -13.99 7.17
N ASN A 255 -24.52 -14.83 7.60
CA ASN A 255 -25.12 -15.85 6.73
C ASN A 255 -25.97 -15.27 5.58
N THR A 256 -26.43 -14.03 5.72
CA THR A 256 -27.21 -13.34 4.69
C THR A 256 -26.41 -12.29 3.92
N GLU A 257 -25.18 -12.02 4.38
CA GLU A 257 -24.33 -10.98 3.84
C GLU A 257 -23.53 -11.47 2.64
N ARG A 258 -23.85 -10.94 1.45
CA ARG A 258 -23.08 -11.22 0.23
C ARG A 258 -21.73 -10.56 0.28
N ARG A 259 -20.70 -11.28 -0.18
CA ARG A 259 -19.33 -10.82 -0.14
C ARG A 259 -18.48 -11.32 -1.29
N ILE A 260 -17.56 -10.47 -1.74
CA ILE A 260 -16.47 -10.85 -2.64
C ILE A 260 -15.18 -10.78 -1.84
N VAL A 261 -14.37 -11.83 -1.86
CA VAL A 261 -13.11 -11.93 -1.14
C VAL A 261 -11.97 -12.06 -2.14
N SER A 262 -11.05 -11.07 -2.16
CA SER A 262 -9.83 -11.16 -2.95
C SER A 262 -8.67 -11.61 -2.07
N HIS A 263 -8.04 -12.73 -2.45
CA HIS A 263 -7.05 -13.45 -1.63
C HIS A 263 -5.60 -13.02 -1.86
N ALA A 264 -5.34 -12.18 -2.87
CA ALA A 264 -3.99 -11.79 -3.30
C ALA A 264 -3.05 -13.00 -3.54
N ARG A 265 -3.59 -14.06 -4.14
CA ARG A 265 -2.89 -15.30 -4.48
C ARG A 265 -3.21 -15.70 -5.91
N ASN A 266 -2.23 -16.29 -6.59
CA ASN A 266 -2.41 -16.78 -7.96
C ASN A 266 -2.58 -18.32 -7.95
N GLU A 267 -3.70 -18.77 -7.40
CA GLU A 267 -4.05 -20.19 -7.31
C GLU A 267 -5.41 -20.39 -7.98
N PRO A 268 -5.50 -21.11 -9.12
CA PRO A 268 -6.78 -21.34 -9.85
C PRO A 268 -7.88 -21.98 -9.00
N SER A 269 -7.52 -22.73 -7.96
CA SER A 269 -8.46 -23.35 -7.03
C SER A 269 -9.22 -22.37 -6.12
N ILE A 270 -8.80 -21.11 -6.09
CA ILE A 270 -9.42 -20.08 -5.26
C ILE A 270 -10.65 -19.49 -5.96
N ASP A 271 -10.61 -19.34 -7.29
CA ASP A 271 -11.69 -18.71 -8.05
C ASP A 271 -12.95 -19.58 -8.03
N ASN A 272 -13.86 -19.25 -7.12
CA ASN A 272 -15.11 -20.01 -6.97
C ASN A 272 -16.25 -19.13 -6.42
N VAL A 273 -17.46 -19.59 -6.65
CA VAL A 273 -18.71 -19.00 -6.16
C VAL A 273 -19.38 -19.97 -5.22
N ILE A 274 -19.75 -19.53 -4.03
CA ILE A 274 -20.51 -20.31 -3.05
C ILE A 274 -21.95 -19.84 -3.11
N GLY A 275 -22.84 -20.75 -3.50
CA GLY A 275 -24.29 -20.49 -3.50
C GLY A 275 -24.88 -20.51 -2.08
N ARG A 276 -26.08 -19.96 -1.92
CA ARG A 276 -26.85 -20.10 -0.67
C ARG A 276 -27.25 -21.55 -0.37
N ASP A 277 -27.23 -22.42 -1.38
CA ASP A 277 -27.39 -23.87 -1.24
C ASP A 277 -26.15 -24.58 -0.66
N GLY A 278 -25.07 -23.82 -0.37
CA GLY A 278 -23.80 -24.32 0.14
C GLY A 278 -22.92 -25.00 -0.90
N LYS A 279 -23.31 -25.05 -2.17
CA LYS A 279 -22.50 -25.63 -3.24
C LYS A 279 -21.49 -24.63 -3.79
N LYS A 280 -20.41 -25.18 -4.34
CA LYS A 280 -19.39 -24.44 -5.05
C LYS A 280 -19.59 -24.54 -6.56
N TYR A 281 -19.42 -23.41 -7.24
CA TYR A 281 -19.56 -23.26 -8.68
C TYR A 281 -18.32 -22.55 -9.23
N SER A 282 -18.00 -22.79 -10.49
CA SER A 282 -17.13 -21.85 -11.22
C SER A 282 -17.85 -20.52 -11.44
N ILE A 283 -17.12 -19.42 -11.68
CA ILE A 283 -17.73 -18.12 -11.98
C ILE A 283 -18.60 -18.20 -13.24
N ALA A 284 -18.17 -18.98 -14.26
CA ALA A 284 -18.92 -19.19 -15.49
C ALA A 284 -20.24 -19.95 -15.23
N ASP A 285 -20.18 -21.08 -14.50
CA ASP A 285 -21.39 -21.86 -14.14
C ASP A 285 -22.36 -21.04 -13.28
N ALA A 286 -21.85 -20.24 -12.36
CA ALA A 286 -22.67 -19.40 -11.50
C ALA A 286 -23.45 -18.34 -12.30
N LEU A 287 -22.80 -17.74 -13.30
CA LEU A 287 -23.43 -16.80 -14.22
C LEU A 287 -24.49 -17.51 -15.11
N GLU A 288 -24.14 -18.64 -15.74
CA GLU A 288 -25.03 -19.37 -16.62
C GLU A 288 -26.29 -19.88 -15.91
N LYS A 289 -26.11 -20.39 -14.67
CA LYS A 289 -27.21 -20.96 -13.86
C LYS A 289 -27.92 -19.90 -13.01
N ASN A 290 -27.55 -18.65 -13.11
CA ASN A 290 -28.08 -17.55 -12.29
C ASN A 290 -28.11 -17.91 -10.79
N VAL A 291 -26.95 -18.36 -10.26
CA VAL A 291 -26.83 -18.86 -8.89
C VAL A 291 -27.08 -17.73 -7.89
N ASP A 292 -27.97 -17.94 -6.92
CA ASP A 292 -28.10 -17.08 -5.75
C ASP A 292 -26.90 -17.27 -4.83
N TRP A 293 -25.85 -16.49 -5.07
CA TRP A 293 -24.57 -16.61 -4.39
C TRP A 293 -24.53 -15.84 -3.07
N ILE A 294 -23.69 -16.31 -2.15
CA ILE A 294 -23.40 -15.66 -0.87
C ILE A 294 -21.95 -15.19 -0.78
N GLN A 295 -21.03 -15.90 -1.44
CA GLN A 295 -19.62 -15.54 -1.46
C GLN A 295 -19.00 -15.84 -2.81
N ILE A 296 -18.15 -14.92 -3.26
CA ILE A 296 -17.26 -15.11 -4.40
C ILE A 296 -15.83 -14.98 -3.89
N ASP A 297 -15.04 -16.05 -4.07
CA ASP A 297 -13.61 -16.03 -3.80
C ASP A 297 -12.86 -15.84 -5.11
N VAL A 298 -11.88 -14.91 -5.12
CA VAL A 298 -11.01 -14.64 -6.27
C VAL A 298 -9.57 -14.54 -5.83
N GLY A 299 -8.66 -15.05 -6.62
CA GLY A 299 -7.22 -14.95 -6.36
C GLY A 299 -6.75 -13.51 -6.52
N PHE A 300 -6.85 -12.98 -7.73
CA PHE A 300 -6.61 -11.58 -8.06
C PHE A 300 -7.75 -11.06 -8.94
N LEU A 301 -8.09 -9.81 -8.77
CA LEU A 301 -8.92 -9.07 -9.71
C LEU A 301 -8.02 -8.37 -10.73
N SER A 302 -8.39 -8.42 -12.00
CA SER A 302 -7.86 -7.46 -12.98
C SER A 302 -8.25 -6.03 -12.55
N GLU A 303 -7.56 -5.02 -13.07
CA GLU A 303 -7.87 -3.63 -12.74
C GLU A 303 -9.33 -3.27 -13.11
N GLN A 304 -9.83 -3.78 -14.24
CA GLN A 304 -11.21 -3.57 -14.68
C GLN A 304 -12.22 -4.23 -13.75
N GLU A 305 -11.99 -5.49 -13.35
CA GLU A 305 -12.85 -6.19 -12.38
C GLU A 305 -12.85 -5.51 -11.03
N LYS A 306 -11.68 -5.08 -10.56
CA LYS A 306 -11.54 -4.34 -9.30
C LYS A 306 -12.29 -3.02 -9.34
N GLU A 307 -12.20 -2.29 -10.45
CA GLU A 307 -12.97 -1.07 -10.70
C GLU A 307 -14.48 -1.33 -10.59
N THR A 308 -14.98 -2.37 -11.25
CA THR A 308 -16.39 -2.78 -11.23
C THR A 308 -16.83 -3.18 -9.82
N VAL A 309 -16.06 -4.02 -9.14
CA VAL A 309 -16.36 -4.47 -7.77
C VAL A 309 -16.39 -3.29 -6.79
N LEU A 310 -15.42 -2.38 -6.86
CA LEU A 310 -15.38 -1.20 -5.99
C LEU A 310 -16.49 -0.20 -6.28
N ASN A 311 -16.91 -0.05 -7.55
CA ASN A 311 -18.03 0.81 -7.89
C ASN A 311 -19.37 0.29 -7.33
N LEU A 312 -19.56 -1.03 -7.32
CA LEU A 312 -20.82 -1.67 -6.97
C LEU A 312 -20.91 -2.08 -5.49
N CYS A 313 -19.77 -2.35 -4.82
CA CYS A 313 -19.81 -2.74 -3.41
C CYS A 313 -20.41 -1.64 -2.52
N LYS A 314 -21.08 -2.05 -1.46
CA LYS A 314 -21.65 -1.14 -0.48
C LYS A 314 -20.59 -0.64 0.52
N TYR A 315 -19.64 -1.49 0.85
CA TYR A 315 -18.52 -1.18 1.74
C TYR A 315 -17.32 -2.06 1.39
N ALA A 316 -16.13 -1.66 1.85
CA ALA A 316 -14.95 -2.51 1.74
C ALA A 316 -14.37 -2.84 3.12
N VAL A 317 -13.88 -4.09 3.27
CA VAL A 317 -13.18 -4.56 4.45
C VAL A 317 -11.70 -4.70 4.13
N ILE A 318 -10.85 -4.00 4.87
CA ILE A 318 -9.41 -3.89 4.59
C ILE A 318 -8.59 -3.95 5.87
N ASN A 319 -7.31 -4.21 5.75
CA ASN A 319 -6.38 -4.15 6.88
C ASN A 319 -5.85 -2.74 7.21
N GLY A 320 -6.19 -1.72 6.40
CA GLY A 320 -5.75 -0.35 6.60
C GLY A 320 -4.53 0.05 5.75
N SER A 321 -4.23 -0.69 4.68
CA SER A 321 -3.23 -0.29 3.69
C SER A 321 -3.55 1.08 3.11
N HIS A 322 -2.58 2.01 3.15
CA HIS A 322 -2.74 3.38 2.70
C HIS A 322 -3.24 3.49 1.24
N THR A 323 -2.63 2.71 0.33
CA THR A 323 -3.04 2.70 -1.08
C THR A 323 -4.49 2.26 -1.25
N ALA A 324 -4.90 1.18 -0.56
CA ALA A 324 -6.28 0.71 -0.61
C ALA A 324 -7.26 1.74 -0.03
N MET A 325 -6.89 2.41 1.07
CA MET A 325 -7.73 3.45 1.66
C MET A 325 -7.93 4.64 0.71
N GLY A 326 -6.87 5.13 0.08
CA GLY A 326 -6.96 6.23 -0.88
C GLY A 326 -7.84 5.88 -2.08
N GLU A 327 -7.71 4.65 -2.59
CA GLU A 327 -8.52 4.15 -3.69
C GLU A 327 -10.01 4.02 -3.32
N ILE A 328 -10.31 3.46 -2.15
CA ILE A 328 -11.69 3.20 -1.72
C ILE A 328 -12.37 4.48 -1.23
N LEU A 329 -11.74 5.23 -0.33
CA LEU A 329 -12.33 6.44 0.26
C LEU A 329 -12.33 7.61 -0.73
N GLY A 330 -11.15 7.90 -1.31
CA GLY A 330 -10.96 9.03 -2.21
C GLY A 330 -11.37 8.73 -3.65
N GLY A 331 -11.17 7.49 -4.11
CA GLY A 331 -11.49 7.08 -5.48
C GLY A 331 -12.94 6.69 -5.70
N LYS A 332 -13.57 6.02 -4.72
CA LYS A 332 -14.89 5.39 -4.88
C LYS A 332 -15.94 5.87 -3.87
N ALA A 333 -15.57 6.68 -2.92
CA ALA A 333 -16.47 7.16 -1.86
C ALA A 333 -17.22 6.01 -1.15
N LYS A 334 -16.50 4.92 -0.83
CA LYS A 334 -17.08 3.76 -0.13
C LYS A 334 -16.61 3.72 1.31
N PRO A 335 -17.50 3.42 2.29
CA PRO A 335 -17.11 3.27 3.68
C PRO A 335 -16.23 2.04 3.88
N ILE A 336 -15.27 2.15 4.80
CA ILE A 336 -14.39 1.03 5.13
C ILE A 336 -14.71 0.43 6.49
N ILE A 337 -14.49 -0.89 6.61
CA ILE A 337 -14.32 -1.58 7.88
C ILE A 337 -12.86 -1.98 7.96
N GLY A 338 -12.13 -1.34 8.85
CA GLY A 338 -10.70 -1.58 9.00
C GLY A 338 -10.40 -2.61 10.08
N ILE A 339 -9.70 -3.69 9.71
CA ILE A 339 -9.22 -4.74 10.63
C ILE A 339 -7.69 -4.71 10.62
N PRO A 340 -7.07 -3.86 11.47
CA PRO A 340 -5.65 -3.58 11.39
C PRO A 340 -4.81 -4.77 11.88
N ILE A 341 -3.60 -4.88 11.32
CA ILE A 341 -2.62 -5.88 11.71
C ILE A 341 -1.49 -5.26 12.53
N TYR A 342 -1.17 -3.98 12.27
CA TYR A 342 -0.13 -3.24 12.99
C TYR A 342 -0.48 -1.76 13.18
N ASP A 343 0.36 -1.03 13.94
CA ASP A 343 0.03 0.30 14.47
C ASP A 343 -0.20 1.35 13.36
N GLU A 344 0.54 1.30 12.26
CA GLU A 344 0.35 2.19 11.10
C GLU A 344 -1.08 2.06 10.54
N HIS A 345 -1.52 0.83 10.33
CA HIS A 345 -2.87 0.53 9.86
C HIS A 345 -3.93 1.01 10.85
N THR A 346 -3.70 0.78 12.15
CA THR A 346 -4.60 1.24 13.21
C THR A 346 -4.76 2.75 13.19
N ASN A 347 -3.66 3.49 12.99
CA ASN A 347 -3.66 4.94 12.93
C ASN A 347 -4.48 5.46 11.74
N GLN A 348 -4.31 4.86 10.57
CA GLN A 348 -5.04 5.26 9.36
C GLN A 348 -6.54 4.96 9.46
N ILE A 349 -6.90 3.77 9.96
CA ILE A 349 -8.31 3.40 10.13
C ILE A 349 -8.97 4.28 11.20
N ARG A 350 -8.25 4.59 12.29
CA ARG A 350 -8.74 5.50 13.32
C ARG A 350 -8.97 6.90 12.77
N TRP A 351 -8.06 7.39 11.94
CA TRP A 351 -8.23 8.65 11.24
C TRP A 351 -9.53 8.67 10.40
N ALA A 352 -9.80 7.58 9.68
CA ALA A 352 -11.04 7.45 8.90
C ALA A 352 -12.29 7.37 9.80
N GLN A 353 -12.22 6.66 10.92
CA GLN A 353 -13.32 6.57 11.89
C GLN A 353 -13.64 7.93 12.52
N ASP A 354 -12.61 8.70 12.92
CA ASP A 354 -12.77 10.02 13.51
C ASP A 354 -13.48 11.01 12.55
N ARG A 355 -13.39 10.74 11.23
CA ARG A 355 -14.03 11.51 10.15
C ARG A 355 -15.31 10.88 9.60
N ARG A 356 -15.81 9.81 10.23
CA ARG A 356 -17.01 9.08 9.79
C ARG A 356 -16.91 8.51 8.37
N LEU A 357 -15.70 8.14 7.95
CA LEU A 357 -15.45 7.50 6.66
C LEU A 357 -15.40 5.96 6.76
N GLY A 358 -15.40 5.42 7.99
CA GLY A 358 -15.33 3.99 8.24
C GLY A 358 -15.36 3.64 9.72
N ILE A 359 -15.13 2.36 10.01
CA ILE A 359 -15.17 1.80 11.38
C ILE A 359 -13.91 0.99 11.64
N LEU A 360 -13.28 1.21 12.80
CA LEU A 360 -12.19 0.38 13.30
C LEU A 360 -12.76 -0.85 14.03
N ALA A 361 -12.36 -2.03 13.60
CA ALA A 361 -12.74 -3.30 14.21
C ALA A 361 -11.49 -4.12 14.57
N ILE A 362 -11.25 -4.35 15.86
CA ILE A 362 -10.11 -5.12 16.36
C ILE A 362 -10.49 -6.53 16.85
N THR A 363 -11.77 -6.85 16.86
CA THR A 363 -12.29 -8.18 17.22
C THR A 363 -13.32 -8.64 16.19
N VAL A 364 -13.51 -9.96 16.08
CA VAL A 364 -14.55 -10.56 15.23
C VAL A 364 -15.92 -9.94 15.50
N ARG A 365 -16.31 -9.83 16.78
CA ARG A 365 -17.59 -9.25 17.20
C ARG A 365 -17.75 -7.79 16.74
N GLN A 366 -16.66 -7.00 16.81
CA GLN A 366 -16.70 -5.61 16.33
C GLN A 366 -16.82 -5.55 14.80
N ALA A 367 -16.17 -6.44 14.06
CA ALA A 367 -16.29 -6.49 12.60
C ALA A 367 -17.72 -6.83 12.16
N VAL A 368 -18.35 -7.83 12.76
CA VAL A 368 -19.76 -8.18 12.50
C VAL A 368 -20.69 -7.00 12.81
N LYS A 369 -20.51 -6.34 13.96
CA LYS A 369 -21.29 -5.14 14.31
C LYS A 369 -21.06 -4.00 13.31
N ALA A 370 -19.82 -3.81 12.85
CA ALA A 370 -19.49 -2.77 11.89
C ALA A 370 -20.18 -2.97 10.54
N VAL A 371 -20.29 -4.22 10.05
CA VAL A 371 -21.08 -4.55 8.84
C VAL A 371 -22.53 -4.10 9.04
N SER A 372 -23.17 -4.53 10.12
CA SER A 372 -24.56 -4.18 10.43
C SER A 372 -24.77 -2.66 10.61
N GLU A 373 -23.78 -1.98 11.18
CA GLU A 373 -23.82 -0.52 11.39
C GLU A 373 -23.75 0.23 10.07
N ILE A 374 -22.79 -0.12 9.19
CA ILE A 374 -22.69 0.53 7.88
C ILE A 374 -23.93 0.30 7.03
N GLN A 375 -24.49 -0.91 7.06
CA GLN A 375 -25.70 -1.22 6.31
C GLN A 375 -26.89 -0.38 6.74
N ARG A 376 -27.10 -0.24 8.07
CA ARG A 376 -28.21 0.54 8.61
C ARG A 376 -28.07 2.06 8.41
N ASN A 377 -26.84 2.55 8.50
CA ASN A 377 -26.54 3.98 8.50
C ASN A 377 -25.78 4.44 7.27
N TYR A 378 -25.86 3.71 6.15
CA TYR A 378 -25.09 3.95 4.93
C TYR A 378 -25.11 5.40 4.47
N ASN A 379 -26.28 6.03 4.46
CA ASN A 379 -26.45 7.41 3.99
C ASN A 379 -25.62 8.42 4.82
N LYS A 380 -25.47 8.18 6.13
CA LYS A 380 -24.65 9.06 6.99
C LYS A 380 -23.15 8.98 6.64
N TYR A 381 -22.68 7.79 6.25
CA TYR A 381 -21.30 7.63 5.75
C TYR A 381 -21.15 8.26 4.38
N GLN A 382 -22.14 8.09 3.51
CA GLN A 382 -22.09 8.52 2.13
C GLN A 382 -21.91 10.04 2.00
N GLU A 383 -22.57 10.86 2.83
CA GLU A 383 -22.41 12.32 2.83
C GLU A 383 -20.94 12.72 3.09
N HIS A 384 -20.32 12.18 4.14
CA HIS A 384 -18.94 12.48 4.48
C HIS A 384 -17.96 11.94 3.43
N LEU A 385 -18.27 10.78 2.83
CA LEU A 385 -17.42 10.16 1.81
C LEU A 385 -17.44 10.94 0.51
N LEU A 386 -18.59 11.45 0.08
CA LEU A 386 -18.70 12.28 -1.12
C LEU A 386 -17.95 13.60 -0.96
N GLU A 387 -18.07 14.24 0.21
CA GLU A 387 -17.30 15.44 0.53
C GLU A 387 -15.79 15.14 0.53
N PHE A 388 -15.37 14.05 1.20
CA PHE A 388 -13.99 13.64 1.22
C PHE A 388 -13.45 13.37 -0.19
N ALA A 389 -14.12 12.53 -0.98
CA ALA A 389 -13.68 12.12 -2.32
C ALA A 389 -13.59 13.32 -3.29
N LYS A 390 -14.49 14.32 -3.15
CA LYS A 390 -14.45 15.55 -3.95
C LYS A 390 -13.18 16.38 -3.72
N ASN A 391 -12.65 16.36 -2.50
CA ASN A 391 -11.51 17.18 -2.09
C ASN A 391 -10.21 16.40 -2.00
N TYR A 392 -10.25 15.07 -2.18
CA TYR A 392 -9.09 14.21 -2.11
C TYR A 392 -8.27 14.27 -3.39
N ASP A 393 -7.04 14.78 -3.28
CA ASP A 393 -6.14 14.89 -4.43
C ASP A 393 -5.57 13.51 -4.83
N ARG A 394 -5.79 13.12 -6.07
CA ARG A 394 -5.33 11.84 -6.66
C ARG A 394 -4.25 12.00 -7.73
N HIS A 395 -3.68 13.19 -7.88
CA HIS A 395 -2.66 13.51 -8.88
C HIS A 395 -1.24 13.35 -8.32
N GLY A 396 -1.06 12.44 -7.37
CA GLY A 396 0.22 12.27 -6.66
C GLY A 396 1.39 11.95 -7.56
N VAL A 397 1.17 11.18 -8.61
CA VAL A 397 2.21 10.82 -9.58
C VAL A 397 2.62 12.04 -10.39
N GLU A 398 1.68 12.74 -11.00
CA GLU A 398 1.90 13.92 -11.84
C GLU A 398 2.55 15.06 -11.05
N ASN A 399 2.04 15.32 -9.85
CA ASN A 399 2.62 16.32 -8.94
C ASN A 399 4.05 15.97 -8.53
N THR A 400 4.35 14.68 -8.31
CA THR A 400 5.71 14.23 -7.98
C THR A 400 6.65 14.37 -9.16
N VAL A 401 6.21 14.07 -10.38
CA VAL A 401 7.02 14.27 -11.60
C VAL A 401 7.38 15.74 -11.79
N ARG A 402 6.44 16.67 -11.52
CA ARG A 402 6.74 18.10 -11.56
C ARG A 402 7.83 18.48 -10.54
N ILE A 403 7.76 17.97 -9.32
CA ILE A 403 8.80 18.20 -8.30
C ILE A 403 10.15 17.64 -8.76
N ILE A 404 10.17 16.46 -9.40
CA ILE A 404 11.38 15.86 -9.95
C ILE A 404 11.98 16.76 -11.06
N SER A 405 11.14 17.25 -11.96
CA SER A 405 11.59 18.17 -13.05
C SER A 405 12.22 19.42 -12.47
N GLU A 406 11.57 20.09 -11.49
CA GLU A 406 12.10 21.25 -10.80
C GLU A 406 13.46 20.95 -10.14
N MET A 407 13.59 19.80 -9.45
CA MET A 407 14.84 19.40 -8.80
C MET A 407 15.97 19.07 -9.78
N LEU A 408 15.66 18.68 -11.02
CA LEU A 408 16.64 18.43 -12.06
C LEU A 408 17.12 19.75 -12.71
N GLU A 409 16.27 20.78 -12.77
CA GLU A 409 16.59 22.09 -13.38
C GLU A 409 17.47 22.95 -12.43
N ASP A 410 17.25 22.88 -11.12
CA ASP A 410 18.06 23.56 -10.10
C ASP A 410 19.51 23.01 -10.01
#